data_5e8126ccb3c0ecf055e63fc1dee9c614
#
_entry.id   5e8126ccb3c0ecf055e63fc1dee9c614
#
_cell.length_a   1.000
_cell.length_b   1.000
_cell.length_c   1.000
_cell.angle_alpha   90.00
_cell.angle_beta   90.00
_cell.angle_gamma   90.00
#
_symmetry.space_group_name_H-M   'P 1'
#
loop_
_entity.id
_entity.type
_entity.pdbx_description
1 polymer ?
#
loop_
_entity_poly.entity_id
_entity_poly.type
_entity_poly.pdbx_seq_one_letter_code
_entity_poly.pdbx_strand_id
1 'polypeptide(L)'
;GVPITDENGKLVGIITNRDIRFEKEVTKKIDEVMTKENLITATNDISMDDALETMKKYKIEKLPLVDENFHLSGLITIKDIEKSIQYPHSAKDSNGRLLAGAAVGVTADMMDRVAALVKSKVDVIVVDTAHGHSKGVLEAVKRIKIEYPKLNLIAGNVATAEATVDLIKAGADAVKVGIGPGSICTTRVVTGIGVPQITAIVNCAKAAKEYDIPVIADGGIKYSGDITKAIAAGANVVMIGSLFAGTDESPGEEVLYEGRKYKEYRGMGSMGAMDAGSKDRYFQEGQKKYVPEGVEGRVHYR
;
A
#
# COMPACT_ATOMS: atom_id res chain seq x y z
N GLY A 1 -11.51 16.87 -14.04
CA GLY A 1 -12.82 17.43 -13.71
C GLY A 1 -13.36 16.89 -12.41
N VAL A 2 -14.28 17.62 -11.85
CA VAL A 2 -14.89 17.30 -10.55
C VAL A 2 -16.41 17.30 -10.71
N PRO A 3 -17.11 16.21 -10.38
CA PRO A 3 -18.58 16.23 -10.27
C PRO A 3 -18.99 17.16 -9.13
N ILE A 4 -20.07 17.89 -9.33
CA ILE A 4 -20.62 18.83 -8.34
C ILE A 4 -21.97 18.30 -7.87
N THR A 5 -22.15 18.22 -6.56
CA THR A 5 -23.41 17.78 -5.93
C THR A 5 -24.03 18.90 -5.12
N ASP A 6 -25.33 18.78 -4.90
CA ASP A 6 -26.04 19.56 -3.88
C ASP A 6 -25.74 19.04 -2.46
N GLU A 7 -26.34 19.65 -1.45
CA GLU A 7 -26.18 19.28 -0.03
C GLU A 7 -26.67 17.84 0.27
N ASN A 8 -27.54 17.29 -0.56
CA ASN A 8 -28.08 15.94 -0.44
C ASN A 8 -27.25 14.88 -1.20
N GLY A 9 -26.16 15.30 -1.90
CA GLY A 9 -25.32 14.42 -2.70
C GLY A 9 -25.85 14.16 -4.13
N LYS A 10 -26.92 14.84 -4.56
CA LYS A 10 -27.45 14.72 -5.91
C LYS A 10 -26.54 15.44 -6.92
N LEU A 11 -26.22 14.79 -8.03
CA LEU A 11 -25.38 15.38 -9.07
C LEU A 11 -26.11 16.57 -9.73
N VAL A 12 -25.51 17.76 -9.68
CA VAL A 12 -26.04 19.00 -10.26
C VAL A 12 -25.18 19.55 -11.39
N GLY A 13 -23.96 19.06 -11.55
CA GLY A 13 -23.06 19.49 -12.61
C GLY A 13 -21.73 18.78 -12.62
N ILE A 14 -20.92 19.14 -13.58
CA ILE A 14 -19.50 18.74 -13.64
C ILE A 14 -18.67 19.94 -14.07
N ILE A 15 -17.54 20.17 -13.38
CA ILE A 15 -16.56 21.17 -13.79
C ILE A 15 -15.30 20.48 -14.29
N THR A 16 -14.81 20.89 -15.45
CA THR A 16 -13.65 20.30 -16.11
C THR A 16 -12.63 21.39 -16.47
N ASN A 17 -11.44 20.98 -16.90
CA ASN A 17 -10.44 21.92 -17.39
C ASN A 17 -10.94 22.75 -18.61
N ARG A 18 -11.92 22.25 -19.37
CA ARG A 18 -12.52 23.00 -20.48
C ARG A 18 -13.31 24.19 -19.96
N ASP A 19 -14.07 23.99 -18.90
CA ASP A 19 -14.95 25.01 -18.33
C ASP A 19 -14.13 26.17 -17.73
N ILE A 20 -13.00 25.86 -17.08
CA ILE A 20 -12.16 26.87 -16.42
C ILE A 20 -11.00 27.40 -17.27
N ARG A 21 -10.72 26.80 -18.43
CA ARG A 21 -9.51 27.09 -19.22
C ARG A 21 -9.37 28.57 -19.62
N PHE A 22 -10.48 29.22 -19.89
CA PHE A 22 -10.51 30.60 -20.31
C PHE A 22 -11.11 31.55 -19.27
N GLU A 23 -11.50 30.99 -18.11
CA GLU A 23 -12.03 31.81 -17.03
C GLU A 23 -10.89 32.55 -16.32
N LYS A 24 -11.01 33.84 -16.23
CA LYS A 24 -10.03 34.71 -15.58
C LYS A 24 -10.45 35.15 -14.18
N GLU A 25 -11.73 35.08 -13.91
CA GLU A 25 -12.32 35.53 -12.65
C GLU A 25 -12.46 34.35 -11.68
N VAL A 26 -11.49 34.19 -10.81
CA VAL A 26 -11.42 33.07 -9.83
C VAL A 26 -12.44 33.20 -8.69
N THR A 27 -13.14 34.33 -8.59
CA THR A 27 -14.18 34.62 -7.59
C THR A 27 -15.57 34.15 -8.01
N LYS A 28 -15.76 33.77 -9.26
CA LYS A 28 -17.03 33.20 -9.75
C LYS A 28 -17.39 31.94 -8.99
N LYS A 29 -18.67 31.77 -8.73
CA LYS A 29 -19.19 30.52 -8.16
C LYS A 29 -19.07 29.39 -9.17
N ILE A 30 -18.80 28.17 -8.66
CA ILE A 30 -18.69 26.96 -9.50
C ILE A 30 -19.95 26.76 -10.32
N ASP A 31 -21.11 27.07 -9.75
CA ASP A 31 -22.43 26.98 -10.36
C ASP A 31 -22.57 27.84 -11.64
N GLU A 32 -21.83 28.93 -11.77
CA GLU A 32 -21.86 29.83 -12.95
C GLU A 32 -20.97 29.32 -14.09
N VAL A 33 -20.03 28.40 -13.80
CA VAL A 33 -18.99 27.97 -14.73
C VAL A 33 -19.13 26.49 -15.13
N MET A 34 -19.69 25.65 -14.25
CA MET A 34 -19.84 24.23 -14.50
C MET A 34 -20.83 23.89 -15.60
N THR A 35 -20.65 22.77 -16.27
CA THR A 35 -21.65 22.18 -17.16
C THR A 35 -22.78 21.57 -16.32
N LYS A 36 -24.03 22.02 -16.55
CA LYS A 36 -25.25 21.61 -15.83
C LYS A 36 -26.24 20.85 -16.71
N GLU A 37 -26.31 21.23 -17.98
CA GLU A 37 -27.29 20.69 -18.91
C GLU A 37 -26.76 19.47 -19.64
N ASN A 38 -27.64 18.53 -19.95
CA ASN A 38 -27.34 17.33 -20.73
C ASN A 38 -26.19 16.50 -20.11
N LEU A 39 -26.17 16.39 -18.77
CA LEU A 39 -25.18 15.59 -18.07
C LEU A 39 -25.28 14.12 -18.52
N ILE A 40 -24.19 13.62 -19.07
CA ILE A 40 -24.07 12.21 -19.44
C ILE A 40 -23.62 11.45 -18.21
N THR A 41 -24.44 10.52 -17.76
CA THR A 41 -24.23 9.70 -16.56
C THR A 41 -24.45 8.23 -16.89
N ALA A 42 -24.03 7.35 -16.01
CA ALA A 42 -24.33 5.92 -16.04
C ALA A 42 -24.64 5.41 -14.62
N THR A 43 -25.09 4.19 -14.52
CA THR A 43 -25.32 3.48 -13.26
C THR A 43 -24.05 2.71 -12.84
N ASN A 44 -23.98 2.28 -11.57
CA ASN A 44 -22.81 1.61 -11.01
C ASN A 44 -22.48 0.25 -11.64
N ASP A 45 -23.43 -0.37 -12.30
CA ASP A 45 -23.33 -1.68 -12.96
C ASP A 45 -22.82 -1.62 -14.40
N ILE A 46 -22.52 -0.39 -14.92
CA ILE A 46 -21.96 -0.24 -16.26
C ILE A 46 -20.63 -0.96 -16.40
N SER A 47 -20.46 -1.72 -17.50
CA SER A 47 -19.17 -2.32 -17.82
C SER A 47 -18.16 -1.25 -18.29
N MET A 48 -16.85 -1.53 -18.15
CA MET A 48 -15.80 -0.61 -18.65
C MET A 48 -15.85 -0.43 -20.16
N ASP A 49 -16.28 -1.45 -20.91
CA ASP A 49 -16.42 -1.38 -22.36
C ASP A 49 -17.61 -0.48 -22.76
N ASP A 50 -18.76 -0.61 -22.10
CA ASP A 50 -19.93 0.24 -22.33
C ASP A 50 -19.66 1.70 -21.89
N ALA A 51 -18.90 1.88 -20.79
CA ALA A 51 -18.46 3.20 -20.36
C ALA A 51 -17.57 3.84 -21.43
N LEU A 52 -16.62 3.11 -22.01
CA LEU A 52 -15.76 3.59 -23.09
C LEU A 52 -16.57 3.98 -24.32
N GLU A 53 -17.52 3.15 -24.75
CA GLU A 53 -18.40 3.45 -25.90
C GLU A 53 -19.26 4.68 -25.64
N THR A 54 -19.79 4.83 -24.42
CA THR A 54 -20.53 6.03 -23.98
C THR A 54 -19.65 7.28 -24.07
N MET A 55 -18.43 7.19 -23.53
CA MET A 55 -17.47 8.29 -23.52
C MET A 55 -17.06 8.70 -24.95
N LYS A 56 -16.83 7.72 -25.85
CA LYS A 56 -16.54 7.96 -27.27
C LYS A 56 -17.72 8.66 -27.97
N LYS A 57 -18.93 8.13 -27.80
CA LYS A 57 -20.16 8.64 -28.41
C LYS A 57 -20.39 10.10 -28.06
N TYR A 58 -20.24 10.48 -26.79
CA TYR A 58 -20.49 11.82 -26.30
C TYR A 58 -19.24 12.70 -26.24
N LYS A 59 -18.07 12.19 -26.63
CA LYS A 59 -16.77 12.87 -26.63
C LYS A 59 -16.41 13.45 -25.25
N ILE A 60 -16.68 12.70 -24.20
CA ILE A 60 -16.39 13.07 -22.81
C ILE A 60 -15.24 12.21 -22.25
N GLU A 61 -14.47 12.75 -21.31
CA GLU A 61 -13.35 12.07 -20.65
C GLU A 61 -13.69 11.58 -19.23
N LYS A 62 -14.89 11.93 -18.76
CA LYS A 62 -15.38 11.64 -17.41
C LYS A 62 -16.85 11.31 -17.46
N LEU A 63 -17.20 10.18 -16.85
CA LEU A 63 -18.55 9.66 -16.81
C LEU A 63 -18.95 9.52 -15.34
N PRO A 64 -19.75 10.47 -14.79
CA PRO A 64 -20.30 10.33 -13.45
C PRO A 64 -21.22 9.11 -13.34
N LEU A 65 -21.09 8.36 -12.26
CA LEU A 65 -22.00 7.28 -11.92
C LEU A 65 -23.01 7.78 -10.89
N VAL A 66 -24.28 7.46 -11.11
CA VAL A 66 -25.37 7.88 -10.25
C VAL A 66 -26.28 6.71 -9.88
N ASP A 67 -26.94 6.80 -8.76
CA ASP A 67 -28.01 5.90 -8.37
C ASP A 67 -29.37 6.28 -9.00
N GLU A 68 -30.43 5.53 -8.68
CA GLU A 68 -31.80 5.75 -9.17
C GLU A 68 -32.37 7.14 -8.80
N ASN A 69 -31.85 7.77 -7.74
CA ASN A 69 -32.26 9.11 -7.28
C ASN A 69 -31.34 10.22 -7.78
N PHE A 70 -30.40 9.88 -8.69
CA PHE A 70 -29.41 10.79 -9.23
C PHE A 70 -28.34 11.24 -8.22
N HIS A 71 -28.12 10.51 -7.11
CA HIS A 71 -27.02 10.78 -6.20
C HIS A 71 -25.72 10.26 -6.81
N LEU A 72 -24.66 11.05 -6.66
CA LEU A 72 -23.34 10.69 -7.14
C LEU A 72 -22.80 9.49 -6.36
N SER A 73 -22.49 8.40 -7.05
CA SER A 73 -21.96 7.16 -6.47
C SER A 73 -20.54 6.85 -6.92
N GLY A 74 -20.10 7.42 -8.05
CA GLY A 74 -18.75 7.20 -8.58
C GLY A 74 -18.41 8.07 -9.77
N LEU A 75 -17.22 7.86 -10.31
CA LEU A 75 -16.72 8.54 -11.50
C LEU A 75 -15.79 7.60 -12.28
N ILE A 76 -16.09 7.33 -13.53
CA ILE A 76 -15.18 6.67 -14.46
C ILE A 76 -14.51 7.74 -15.31
N THR A 77 -13.19 7.64 -15.46
CA THR A 77 -12.43 8.53 -16.35
C THR A 77 -11.76 7.75 -17.48
N ILE A 78 -11.43 8.41 -18.57
CA ILE A 78 -10.69 7.77 -19.66
C ILE A 78 -9.35 7.20 -19.17
N LYS A 79 -8.72 7.85 -18.19
CA LYS A 79 -7.47 7.37 -17.59
C LYS A 79 -7.65 6.05 -16.82
N ASP A 80 -8.79 5.82 -16.20
CA ASP A 80 -9.08 4.55 -15.50
C ASP A 80 -9.18 3.41 -16.51
N ILE A 81 -9.80 3.66 -17.65
CA ILE A 81 -9.93 2.70 -18.75
C ILE A 81 -8.55 2.44 -19.38
N GLU A 82 -7.80 3.49 -19.74
CA GLU A 82 -6.44 3.36 -20.28
C GLU A 82 -5.51 2.57 -19.34
N LYS A 83 -5.54 2.88 -18.04
CA LYS A 83 -4.77 2.15 -17.03
C LYS A 83 -5.23 0.70 -16.86
N SER A 84 -6.52 0.43 -16.99
CA SER A 84 -7.04 -0.93 -16.94
C SER A 84 -6.52 -1.79 -18.08
N ILE A 85 -6.38 -1.19 -19.28
CA ILE A 85 -5.81 -1.85 -20.47
C ILE A 85 -4.28 -1.98 -20.32
N GLN A 86 -3.61 -0.94 -19.86
CA GLN A 86 -2.15 -0.91 -19.71
C GLN A 86 -1.65 -1.83 -18.58
N TYR A 87 -2.44 -1.93 -17.49
CA TYR A 87 -2.08 -2.71 -16.29
C TYR A 87 -3.18 -3.73 -15.93
N PRO A 88 -3.40 -4.75 -16.77
CA PRO A 88 -4.49 -5.71 -16.57
C PRO A 88 -4.33 -6.56 -15.29
N HIS A 89 -3.08 -6.73 -14.81
CA HIS A 89 -2.76 -7.54 -13.63
C HIS A 89 -2.68 -6.74 -12.33
N SER A 90 -3.05 -5.45 -12.33
CA SER A 90 -3.10 -4.67 -11.08
C SER A 90 -4.11 -5.26 -10.09
N ALA A 91 -3.73 -5.33 -8.81
CA ALA A 91 -4.59 -5.85 -7.75
C ALA A 91 -5.76 -4.88 -7.50
N LYS A 92 -6.98 -5.34 -7.77
CA LYS A 92 -8.21 -4.55 -7.67
C LYS A 92 -9.27 -5.29 -6.86
N ASP A 93 -10.17 -4.54 -6.24
CA ASP A 93 -11.39 -5.07 -5.64
C ASP A 93 -12.47 -5.36 -6.69
N SER A 94 -13.63 -5.87 -6.25
CA SER A 94 -14.78 -6.16 -7.12
C SER A 94 -15.36 -4.92 -7.82
N ASN A 95 -15.04 -3.71 -7.34
CA ASN A 95 -15.49 -2.45 -7.93
C ASN A 95 -14.41 -1.83 -8.85
N GLY A 96 -13.32 -2.55 -9.13
CA GLY A 96 -12.22 -2.08 -9.95
C GLY A 96 -11.29 -1.07 -9.28
N ARG A 97 -11.41 -0.83 -7.96
CA ARG A 97 -10.50 0.06 -7.21
C ARG A 97 -9.22 -0.70 -6.88
N LEU A 98 -8.09 -0.01 -6.94
CA LEU A 98 -6.81 -0.57 -6.48
C LEU A 98 -6.89 -0.94 -5.00
N LEU A 99 -6.41 -2.12 -4.65
CA LEU A 99 -6.26 -2.52 -3.25
C LEU A 99 -5.21 -1.68 -2.55
N ALA A 100 -5.50 -1.25 -1.33
CA ALA A 100 -4.62 -0.42 -0.52
C ALA A 100 -4.34 -1.07 0.83
N GLY A 101 -3.06 -1.11 1.19
CA GLY A 101 -2.60 -1.58 2.49
C GLY A 101 -1.93 -0.48 3.31
N ALA A 102 -2.01 -0.59 4.63
CA ALA A 102 -1.34 0.33 5.54
C ALA A 102 -0.65 -0.40 6.69
N ALA A 103 0.54 0.07 7.05
CA ALA A 103 1.28 -0.46 8.18
C ALA A 103 0.92 0.26 9.49
N VAL A 104 0.93 -0.51 10.57
CA VAL A 104 0.82 -0.01 11.95
C VAL A 104 1.93 -0.61 12.79
N GLY A 105 2.46 0.19 13.73
CA GLY A 105 3.33 -0.28 14.81
C GLY A 105 2.53 -0.77 16.01
N VAL A 106 3.24 -1.20 17.07
CA VAL A 106 2.64 -1.61 18.35
C VAL A 106 2.77 -0.43 19.33
N THR A 107 2.04 0.65 19.04
CA THR A 107 2.02 1.89 19.82
C THR A 107 0.75 2.00 20.67
N ALA A 108 0.74 2.94 21.61
CA ALA A 108 -0.43 3.14 22.49
C ALA A 108 -1.69 3.53 21.71
N ASP A 109 -1.53 4.29 20.61
CA ASP A 109 -2.60 4.78 19.72
C ASP A 109 -2.87 3.87 18.51
N MET A 110 -2.27 2.68 18.47
CA MET A 110 -2.42 1.73 17.36
C MET A 110 -3.88 1.49 16.97
N MET A 111 -4.76 1.29 17.93
CA MET A 111 -6.18 0.99 17.63
C MET A 111 -6.92 2.20 17.03
N ASP A 112 -6.60 3.42 17.46
CA ASP A 112 -7.19 4.65 16.88
C ASP A 112 -6.76 4.79 15.43
N ARG A 113 -5.49 4.49 15.14
CA ARG A 113 -4.97 4.45 13.77
C ARG A 113 -5.65 3.36 12.93
N VAL A 114 -5.80 2.15 13.45
CA VAL A 114 -6.52 1.06 12.77
C VAL A 114 -7.97 1.48 12.47
N ALA A 115 -8.68 2.06 13.46
CA ALA A 115 -10.05 2.53 13.27
C ALA A 115 -10.16 3.58 12.15
N ALA A 116 -9.24 4.54 12.12
CA ALA A 116 -9.20 5.57 11.06
C ALA A 116 -8.94 4.95 9.67
N LEU A 117 -8.03 3.97 9.57
CA LEU A 117 -7.73 3.25 8.33
C LEU A 117 -8.93 2.42 7.85
N VAL A 118 -9.60 1.71 8.75
CA VAL A 118 -10.83 0.95 8.44
C VAL A 118 -11.95 1.89 7.96
N LYS A 119 -12.13 3.03 8.63
CA LYS A 119 -13.07 4.07 8.17
C LYS A 119 -12.73 4.57 6.77
N SER A 120 -11.45 4.64 6.43
CA SER A 120 -10.95 5.00 5.09
C SER A 120 -10.99 3.84 4.08
N LYS A 121 -11.60 2.69 4.45
CA LYS A 121 -11.76 1.51 3.60
C LYS A 121 -10.43 0.89 3.14
N VAL A 122 -9.47 0.77 4.06
CA VAL A 122 -8.24 0.02 3.81
C VAL A 122 -8.56 -1.46 3.57
N ASP A 123 -7.87 -2.09 2.63
CA ASP A 123 -8.11 -3.50 2.27
C ASP A 123 -7.29 -4.47 3.13
N VAL A 124 -6.12 -4.04 3.60
CA VAL A 124 -5.24 -4.84 4.46
C VAL A 124 -4.44 -3.98 5.43
N ILE A 125 -4.33 -4.43 6.66
CA ILE A 125 -3.43 -3.87 7.68
C ILE A 125 -2.21 -4.75 7.83
N VAL A 126 -1.03 -4.13 7.99
CA VAL A 126 0.23 -4.83 8.27
C VAL A 126 0.73 -4.41 9.65
N VAL A 127 0.74 -5.32 10.61
CA VAL A 127 1.47 -5.12 11.87
C VAL A 127 2.94 -5.38 11.59
N ASP A 128 3.70 -4.29 11.39
CA ASP A 128 5.06 -4.34 10.87
C ASP A 128 6.09 -3.92 11.91
N THR A 129 6.87 -4.90 12.40
CA THR A 129 7.88 -4.69 13.44
C THR A 129 9.20 -5.38 13.07
N ALA A 130 10.30 -4.95 13.69
CA ALA A 130 11.60 -5.59 13.53
C ALA A 130 11.66 -6.98 14.21
N HIS A 131 10.77 -7.24 15.15
CA HIS A 131 10.66 -8.52 15.88
C HIS A 131 9.19 -8.89 16.09
N GLY A 132 8.61 -9.59 15.11
CA GLY A 132 7.20 -10.01 15.12
C GLY A 132 6.83 -11.04 16.19
N HIS A 133 7.78 -11.79 16.72
CA HIS A 133 7.55 -12.78 17.78
C HIS A 133 7.67 -12.17 19.18
N SER A 134 7.18 -10.97 19.39
CA SER A 134 7.09 -10.35 20.71
C SER A 134 5.67 -10.45 21.27
N LYS A 135 5.56 -10.47 22.61
CA LYS A 135 4.25 -10.50 23.29
C LYS A 135 3.33 -9.36 22.82
N GLY A 136 3.87 -8.15 22.72
CA GLY A 136 3.10 -6.99 22.29
C GLY A 136 2.54 -7.13 20.87
N VAL A 137 3.30 -7.72 19.93
CA VAL A 137 2.84 -7.97 18.57
C VAL A 137 1.73 -9.02 18.55
N LEU A 138 1.88 -10.12 19.27
CA LEU A 138 0.85 -11.16 19.36
C LEU A 138 -0.45 -10.62 19.97
N GLU A 139 -0.36 -9.79 20.99
CA GLU A 139 -1.52 -9.11 21.60
C GLU A 139 -2.17 -8.10 20.63
N ALA A 140 -1.37 -7.34 19.89
CA ALA A 140 -1.85 -6.40 18.89
C ALA A 140 -2.64 -7.12 17.77
N VAL A 141 -2.10 -8.20 17.22
CA VAL A 141 -2.77 -9.03 16.21
C VAL A 141 -4.10 -9.55 16.73
N LYS A 142 -4.12 -10.14 17.93
CA LYS A 142 -5.35 -10.63 18.57
C LYS A 142 -6.39 -9.52 18.73
N ARG A 143 -5.97 -8.36 19.23
CA ARG A 143 -6.87 -7.24 19.51
C ARG A 143 -7.50 -6.70 18.22
N ILE A 144 -6.71 -6.53 17.15
CA ILE A 144 -7.20 -6.10 15.85
C ILE A 144 -8.22 -7.10 15.30
N LYS A 145 -7.93 -8.40 15.33
CA LYS A 145 -8.85 -9.43 14.80
C LYS A 145 -10.13 -9.60 15.63
N ILE A 146 -10.10 -9.34 16.91
CA ILE A 146 -11.31 -9.35 17.75
C ILE A 146 -12.23 -8.17 17.35
N GLU A 147 -11.67 -6.98 17.18
CA GLU A 147 -12.44 -5.77 16.86
C GLU A 147 -12.86 -5.70 15.38
N TYR A 148 -11.99 -6.19 14.49
CA TYR A 148 -12.21 -6.18 13.03
C TYR A 148 -12.03 -7.58 12.42
N PRO A 149 -12.91 -8.55 12.68
CA PRO A 149 -12.70 -9.96 12.30
C PRO A 149 -12.62 -10.20 10.78
N LYS A 150 -13.20 -9.32 9.98
CA LYS A 150 -13.17 -9.42 8.50
C LYS A 150 -12.01 -8.67 7.86
N LEU A 151 -11.23 -7.90 8.62
CA LEU A 151 -10.09 -7.15 8.11
C LEU A 151 -8.94 -8.12 7.81
N ASN A 152 -8.38 -8.05 6.61
CA ASN A 152 -7.17 -8.81 6.29
C ASN A 152 -5.99 -8.26 7.09
N LEU A 153 -5.27 -9.13 7.77
CA LEU A 153 -4.19 -8.76 8.67
C LEU A 153 -2.91 -9.53 8.36
N ILE A 154 -1.87 -8.81 7.96
CA ILE A 154 -0.51 -9.33 7.81
C ILE A 154 0.27 -9.01 9.09
N ALA A 155 1.09 -9.92 9.55
CA ALA A 155 1.95 -9.68 10.71
C ALA A 155 3.40 -10.13 10.45
N GLY A 156 4.35 -9.42 11.02
CA GLY A 156 5.78 -9.73 10.90
C GLY A 156 6.68 -8.63 11.52
N ASN A 157 8.02 -8.78 11.37
CA ASN A 157 8.68 -9.85 10.65
C ASN A 157 9.09 -10.98 11.59
N VAL A 158 9.12 -12.19 11.07
CA VAL A 158 9.58 -13.37 11.77
C VAL A 158 10.57 -14.17 10.90
N ALA A 159 11.22 -15.17 11.48
CA ALA A 159 12.18 -16.03 10.77
C ALA A 159 12.13 -17.49 11.22
N THR A 160 11.23 -17.88 12.12
CA THR A 160 11.14 -19.24 12.68
C THR A 160 9.73 -19.82 12.50
N ALA A 161 9.65 -21.16 12.50
CA ALA A 161 8.39 -21.89 12.41
C ALA A 161 7.47 -21.58 13.61
N GLU A 162 8.02 -21.54 14.82
CA GLU A 162 7.28 -21.27 16.06
C GLU A 162 6.64 -19.88 16.01
N ALA A 163 7.41 -18.85 15.63
CA ALA A 163 6.92 -17.50 15.51
C ALA A 163 5.78 -17.38 14.47
N THR A 164 5.90 -18.12 13.36
CA THR A 164 4.87 -18.19 12.33
C THR A 164 3.58 -18.77 12.89
N VAL A 165 3.65 -19.90 13.60
CA VAL A 165 2.48 -20.57 14.21
C VAL A 165 1.82 -19.66 15.25
N ASP A 166 2.60 -18.96 16.07
CA ASP A 166 2.06 -18.09 17.12
C ASP A 166 1.34 -16.86 16.52
N LEU A 167 1.87 -16.27 15.44
CA LEU A 167 1.18 -15.20 14.72
C LEU A 167 -0.13 -15.67 14.07
N ILE A 168 -0.13 -16.86 13.46
CA ILE A 168 -1.34 -17.47 12.88
C ILE A 168 -2.40 -17.71 13.97
N LYS A 169 -2.01 -18.31 15.09
CA LYS A 169 -2.91 -18.53 16.23
C LYS A 169 -3.41 -17.22 16.85
N ALA A 170 -2.65 -16.14 16.74
CA ALA A 170 -3.08 -14.81 17.14
C ALA A 170 -4.12 -14.20 16.18
N GLY A 171 -4.26 -14.75 14.96
CA GLY A 171 -5.25 -14.34 13.97
C GLY A 171 -4.67 -13.65 12.73
N ALA A 172 -3.35 -13.76 12.47
CA ALA A 172 -2.79 -13.24 11.22
C ALA A 172 -3.29 -14.04 10.01
N ASP A 173 -3.72 -13.34 8.95
CA ASP A 173 -4.16 -13.93 7.68
C ASP A 173 -3.00 -14.13 6.70
N ALA A 174 -1.84 -13.50 6.97
CA ALA A 174 -0.57 -13.76 6.28
C ALA A 174 0.61 -13.43 7.20
N VAL A 175 1.74 -14.10 6.98
CA VAL A 175 2.95 -13.89 7.78
C VAL A 175 4.08 -13.35 6.92
N LYS A 176 4.73 -12.27 7.39
CA LYS A 176 5.84 -11.62 6.71
C LYS A 176 7.17 -12.10 7.31
N VAL A 177 8.04 -12.66 6.45
CA VAL A 177 9.25 -13.40 6.84
C VAL A 177 10.49 -12.68 6.34
N GLY A 178 11.41 -12.39 7.27
CA GLY A 178 12.72 -11.80 6.97
C GLY A 178 13.23 -10.93 8.12
N ILE A 179 14.32 -11.35 8.74
CA ILE A 179 15.03 -10.60 9.78
C ILE A 179 16.40 -10.21 9.24
N GLY A 180 16.56 -8.94 8.90
CA GLY A 180 17.80 -8.34 8.44
C GLY A 180 18.30 -8.68 7.03
N PRO A 181 17.51 -9.21 6.06
CA PRO A 181 18.01 -9.52 4.72
C PRO A 181 18.06 -8.33 3.78
N GLY A 182 17.45 -7.19 4.13
CA GLY A 182 17.38 -5.99 3.28
C GLY A 182 18.75 -5.41 2.96
N SER A 183 18.92 -4.84 1.76
CA SER A 183 20.20 -4.29 1.29
C SER A 183 20.72 -3.10 2.11
N ILE A 184 19.80 -2.36 2.75
CA ILE A 184 20.08 -1.19 3.61
C ILE A 184 19.83 -1.50 5.09
N CYS A 185 19.57 -2.77 5.44
CA CYS A 185 19.39 -3.22 6.80
C CYS A 185 20.72 -3.62 7.42
N THR A 186 21.03 -3.11 8.61
CA THR A 186 22.23 -3.44 9.38
C THR A 186 21.92 -4.21 10.67
N THR A 187 20.67 -4.65 10.89
CA THR A 187 20.27 -5.42 12.07
C THR A 187 21.21 -6.57 12.35
N ARG A 188 21.56 -7.39 11.34
CA ARG A 188 22.46 -8.53 11.50
C ARG A 188 23.86 -8.15 11.97
N VAL A 189 24.34 -6.97 11.54
CA VAL A 189 25.66 -6.46 11.91
C VAL A 189 25.64 -5.83 13.30
N VAL A 190 24.61 -5.05 13.59
CA VAL A 190 24.50 -4.26 14.84
C VAL A 190 24.08 -5.16 16.01
N THR A 191 23.13 -6.06 15.80
CA THR A 191 22.54 -6.88 16.86
C THR A 191 23.06 -8.31 16.88
N GLY A 192 23.68 -8.78 15.80
CA GLY A 192 24.04 -10.19 15.58
C GLY A 192 22.86 -11.12 15.32
N ILE A 193 21.64 -10.58 15.19
CA ILE A 193 20.41 -11.36 15.03
C ILE A 193 20.05 -11.47 13.53
N GLY A 194 19.70 -12.67 13.10
CA GLY A 194 19.23 -12.92 11.74
C GLY A 194 19.27 -14.41 11.40
N VAL A 195 18.52 -14.76 10.36
CA VAL A 195 18.48 -16.10 9.77
C VAL A 195 18.71 -15.96 8.27
N PRO A 196 19.47 -16.84 7.61
CA PRO A 196 19.59 -16.86 6.16
C PRO A 196 18.19 -16.91 5.52
N GLN A 197 17.94 -16.03 4.55
CA GLN A 197 16.56 -15.75 4.10
C GLN A 197 15.84 -16.99 3.53
N ILE A 198 16.50 -17.80 2.73
CA ILE A 198 15.91 -19.03 2.20
C ILE A 198 15.58 -20.02 3.32
N THR A 199 16.44 -20.17 4.32
CA THR A 199 16.18 -21.01 5.49
C THR A 199 14.95 -20.52 6.26
N ALA A 200 14.85 -19.20 6.48
CA ALA A 200 13.68 -18.61 7.15
C ALA A 200 12.40 -18.88 6.36
N ILE A 201 12.42 -18.67 5.03
CA ILE A 201 11.25 -18.90 4.16
C ILE A 201 10.82 -20.38 4.23
N VAL A 202 11.75 -21.34 4.06
CA VAL A 202 11.43 -22.78 4.08
C VAL A 202 10.78 -23.17 5.40
N ASN A 203 11.34 -22.74 6.54
CA ASN A 203 10.84 -23.10 7.87
C ASN A 203 9.47 -22.49 8.13
N CYS A 204 9.30 -21.19 7.82
CA CYS A 204 8.02 -20.50 8.02
C CYS A 204 6.94 -21.00 7.06
N ALA A 205 7.26 -21.22 5.78
CA ALA A 205 6.31 -21.72 4.80
C ALA A 205 5.82 -23.13 5.11
N LYS A 206 6.73 -24.02 5.58
CA LYS A 206 6.34 -25.35 6.03
C LYS A 206 5.34 -25.31 7.19
N ALA A 207 5.57 -24.45 8.17
CA ALA A 207 4.68 -24.27 9.31
C ALA A 207 3.34 -23.62 8.91
N ALA A 208 3.37 -22.59 8.07
CA ALA A 208 2.17 -21.86 7.61
C ALA A 208 1.27 -22.74 6.74
N LYS A 209 1.83 -23.67 5.97
CA LYS A 209 1.09 -24.58 5.10
C LYS A 209 0.09 -25.45 5.86
N GLU A 210 0.39 -25.82 7.10
CA GLU A 210 -0.53 -26.61 7.96
C GLU A 210 -1.82 -25.86 8.30
N TYR A 211 -1.80 -24.54 8.17
CA TYR A 211 -2.92 -23.63 8.47
C TYR A 211 -3.51 -22.98 7.20
N ASP A 212 -3.01 -23.31 6.02
CA ASP A 212 -3.37 -22.67 4.74
C ASP A 212 -3.16 -21.13 4.75
N ILE A 213 -2.12 -20.67 5.45
CA ILE A 213 -1.79 -19.25 5.57
C ILE A 213 -0.61 -18.89 4.65
N PRO A 214 -0.74 -17.82 3.82
CA PRO A 214 0.32 -17.42 2.91
C PRO A 214 1.50 -16.77 3.63
N VAL A 215 2.69 -16.95 3.02
CA VAL A 215 3.96 -16.37 3.48
C VAL A 215 4.45 -15.32 2.48
N ILE A 216 4.85 -14.16 3.01
CA ILE A 216 5.48 -13.07 2.27
C ILE A 216 6.97 -13.07 2.57
N ALA A 217 7.82 -13.32 1.58
CA ALA A 217 9.27 -13.24 1.71
C ALA A 217 9.73 -11.78 1.59
N ASP A 218 10.16 -11.18 2.69
CA ASP A 218 10.54 -9.78 2.77
C ASP A 218 12.05 -9.61 2.85
N GLY A 219 12.61 -8.97 1.82
CA GLY A 219 14.01 -8.60 1.73
C GLY A 219 14.93 -9.66 1.10
N GLY A 220 16.15 -9.23 0.77
CA GLY A 220 17.17 -10.08 0.17
C GLY A 220 17.04 -10.27 -1.35
N ILE A 221 16.06 -9.65 -2.01
CA ILE A 221 15.85 -9.73 -3.45
C ILE A 221 16.71 -8.67 -4.16
N LYS A 222 17.73 -9.13 -4.86
CA LYS A 222 18.65 -8.28 -5.64
C LYS A 222 18.53 -8.51 -7.15
N TYR A 223 18.12 -9.71 -7.54
CA TYR A 223 17.98 -10.16 -8.91
C TYR A 223 16.66 -10.91 -9.11
N SER A 224 16.20 -11.02 -10.36
CA SER A 224 14.99 -11.78 -10.70
C SER A 224 15.05 -13.24 -10.24
N GLY A 225 16.22 -13.86 -10.32
CA GLY A 225 16.45 -15.23 -9.83
C GLY A 225 16.20 -15.40 -8.32
N ASP A 226 16.33 -14.35 -7.52
CA ASP A 226 16.03 -14.41 -6.10
C ASP A 226 14.53 -14.50 -5.83
N ILE A 227 13.70 -13.90 -6.70
CA ILE A 227 12.23 -14.06 -6.67
C ILE A 227 11.87 -15.54 -6.86
N THR A 228 12.44 -16.16 -7.92
CA THR A 228 12.19 -17.57 -8.22
C THR A 228 12.60 -18.49 -7.06
N LYS A 229 13.77 -18.23 -6.44
CA LYS A 229 14.23 -18.97 -5.28
C LYS A 229 13.30 -18.82 -4.07
N ALA A 230 12.81 -17.60 -3.79
CA ALA A 230 11.90 -17.35 -2.67
C ALA A 230 10.57 -18.09 -2.86
N ILE A 231 9.99 -18.06 -4.06
CA ILE A 231 8.77 -18.78 -4.39
C ILE A 231 9.00 -20.30 -4.34
N ALA A 232 10.09 -20.81 -4.89
CA ALA A 232 10.45 -22.22 -4.83
C ALA A 232 10.68 -22.71 -3.40
N ALA A 233 11.14 -21.83 -2.50
CA ALA A 233 11.29 -22.10 -1.08
C ALA A 233 9.96 -22.10 -0.29
N GLY A 234 8.84 -21.77 -0.93
CA GLY A 234 7.49 -21.85 -0.38
C GLY A 234 6.83 -20.49 -0.07
N ALA A 235 7.46 -19.37 -0.43
CA ALA A 235 6.78 -18.07 -0.33
C ALA A 235 5.69 -17.96 -1.40
N ASN A 236 4.57 -17.32 -1.04
CA ASN A 236 3.48 -17.01 -1.96
C ASN A 236 3.68 -15.66 -2.64
N VAL A 237 4.33 -14.72 -1.93
CA VAL A 237 4.57 -13.33 -2.34
C VAL A 237 5.98 -12.93 -1.94
N VAL A 238 6.59 -12.03 -2.70
CA VAL A 238 7.87 -11.38 -2.34
C VAL A 238 7.67 -9.89 -2.11
N MET A 239 8.35 -9.35 -1.08
CA MET A 239 8.43 -7.91 -0.84
C MET A 239 9.81 -7.41 -1.28
N ILE A 240 9.81 -6.41 -2.14
CA ILE A 240 11.01 -5.90 -2.80
C ILE A 240 11.21 -4.43 -2.44
N GLY A 241 12.40 -4.09 -1.94
CA GLY A 241 12.78 -2.72 -1.61
C GLY A 241 13.67 -2.10 -2.70
N SER A 242 14.97 -2.43 -2.69
CA SER A 242 16.00 -1.74 -3.49
C SER A 242 15.80 -1.79 -5.01
N LEU A 243 15.20 -2.86 -5.55
CA LEU A 243 14.94 -2.94 -6.99
C LEU A 243 13.87 -1.93 -7.43
N PHE A 244 12.87 -1.66 -6.60
CA PHE A 244 11.82 -0.69 -6.89
C PHE A 244 12.18 0.73 -6.45
N ALA A 245 13.09 0.89 -5.49
CA ALA A 245 13.49 2.21 -5.01
C ALA A 245 14.11 3.11 -6.09
N GLY A 246 14.66 2.52 -7.17
CA GLY A 246 15.27 3.26 -8.29
C GLY A 246 14.29 3.58 -9.44
N THR A 247 13.04 3.17 -9.39
CA THR A 247 12.05 3.38 -10.46
C THR A 247 11.45 4.79 -10.42
N ASP A 248 10.83 5.23 -11.53
CA ASP A 248 10.16 6.53 -11.63
C ASP A 248 9.07 6.71 -10.57
N GLU A 249 8.33 5.64 -10.27
CA GLU A 249 7.21 5.65 -9.34
C GLU A 249 7.64 5.76 -7.87
N SER A 250 8.92 5.48 -7.57
CA SER A 250 9.46 5.62 -6.21
C SER A 250 9.57 7.10 -5.81
N PRO A 251 9.21 7.48 -4.57
CA PRO A 251 9.23 8.88 -4.11
C PRO A 251 10.62 9.45 -3.82
N GLY A 252 11.70 8.65 -3.91
CA GLY A 252 13.07 9.09 -3.67
C GLY A 252 13.51 10.20 -4.62
N GLU A 253 14.29 11.17 -4.12
CA GLU A 253 14.84 12.24 -4.94
C GLU A 253 15.86 11.70 -5.96
N GLU A 254 15.80 12.26 -7.19
CA GLU A 254 16.79 11.95 -8.20
C GLU A 254 18.09 12.73 -7.93
N VAL A 255 19.21 12.03 -7.93
CA VAL A 255 20.53 12.61 -7.70
C VAL A 255 21.44 12.23 -8.86
N LEU A 256 22.09 13.23 -9.47
CA LEU A 256 23.17 13.00 -10.44
C LEU A 256 24.50 12.87 -9.67
N TYR A 257 25.14 11.71 -9.79
CA TYR A 257 26.42 11.45 -9.15
C TYR A 257 27.36 10.73 -10.12
N GLU A 258 28.56 11.27 -10.32
CA GLU A 258 29.57 10.75 -11.25
C GLU A 258 29.00 10.45 -12.65
N GLY A 259 28.16 11.34 -13.18
CA GLY A 259 27.55 11.22 -14.51
C GLY A 259 26.44 10.17 -14.63
N ARG A 260 26.00 9.58 -13.53
CA ARG A 260 24.91 8.61 -13.49
C ARG A 260 23.76 9.09 -12.61
N LYS A 261 22.54 8.71 -12.97
CA LYS A 261 21.36 8.98 -12.17
C LYS A 261 21.19 7.93 -11.08
N TYR A 262 20.84 8.40 -9.90
CA TYR A 262 20.50 7.61 -8.72
C TYR A 262 19.22 8.15 -8.09
N LYS A 263 18.57 7.34 -7.26
CA LYS A 263 17.55 7.79 -6.31
C LYS A 263 18.03 7.61 -4.89
N GLU A 264 17.67 8.54 -4.02
CA GLU A 264 17.89 8.38 -2.59
C GLU A 264 17.02 7.26 -2.04
N TYR A 265 17.60 6.43 -1.20
CA TYR A 265 16.95 5.30 -0.58
C TYR A 265 17.43 5.12 0.85
N ARG A 266 16.49 5.07 1.80
CA ARG A 266 16.80 4.93 3.22
C ARG A 266 16.14 3.72 3.84
N GLY A 267 16.85 3.03 4.75
CA GLY A 267 16.31 1.94 5.55
C GLY A 267 15.36 2.46 6.63
N MET A 268 14.36 1.66 6.97
CA MET A 268 13.43 1.97 8.07
C MET A 268 14.14 2.13 9.42
N GLY A 269 15.29 1.45 9.62
CA GLY A 269 16.14 1.58 10.80
C GLY A 269 17.25 2.63 10.69
N SER A 270 17.27 3.47 9.66
CA SER A 270 18.20 4.59 9.54
C SER A 270 17.83 5.73 10.48
N MET A 271 18.79 6.59 10.82
CA MET A 271 18.55 7.75 11.69
C MET A 271 17.43 8.64 11.15
N GLY A 272 17.50 9.03 9.89
CA GLY A 272 16.48 9.90 9.29
C GLY A 272 15.09 9.26 9.21
N ALA A 273 15.00 7.92 9.06
CA ALA A 273 13.72 7.23 9.13
C ALA A 273 13.17 7.20 10.56
N MET A 274 14.03 6.94 11.55
CA MET A 274 13.65 6.95 12.98
C MET A 274 13.17 8.31 13.45
N ASP A 275 13.84 9.38 13.02
CA ASP A 275 13.42 10.75 13.31
C ASP A 275 12.08 11.09 12.65
N ALA A 276 11.81 10.53 11.48
CA ALA A 276 10.54 10.67 10.77
C ALA A 276 9.40 9.76 11.30
N GLY A 277 9.66 8.91 12.32
CA GLY A 277 8.63 8.14 13.02
C GLY A 277 8.82 6.64 13.09
N SER A 278 9.77 6.02 12.35
CA SER A 278 9.91 4.56 12.29
C SER A 278 10.56 3.91 13.53
N LYS A 279 10.82 4.66 14.58
CA LYS A 279 11.41 4.19 15.84
C LYS A 279 10.55 3.20 16.60
N ASP A 280 9.23 3.26 16.44
CA ASP A 280 8.25 2.33 16.98
C ASP A 280 8.49 0.89 16.47
N ARG A 281 8.82 0.75 15.18
CA ARG A 281 9.18 -0.51 14.55
C ARG A 281 10.32 -1.25 15.24
N TYR A 282 11.24 -0.50 15.85
CA TYR A 282 12.46 -0.98 16.53
C TYR A 282 12.36 -0.92 18.06
N PHE A 283 11.17 -0.68 18.60
CA PHE A 283 10.91 -0.58 20.05
C PHE A 283 11.79 0.50 20.73
N GLN A 284 12.10 1.58 20.02
CA GLN A 284 12.96 2.67 20.54
C GLN A 284 12.18 3.97 20.81
N GLU A 285 10.88 3.87 20.98
CA GLU A 285 10.05 5.01 21.40
C GLU A 285 10.47 5.51 22.80
N GLY A 286 10.53 6.84 22.94
CA GLY A 286 10.89 7.48 24.22
C GLY A 286 12.39 7.46 24.56
N GLN A 287 13.24 6.85 23.75
CA GLN A 287 14.68 6.89 23.95
C GLN A 287 15.28 8.22 23.50
N LYS A 288 16.25 8.75 24.28
CA LYS A 288 16.97 9.98 23.95
C LYS A 288 18.00 9.81 22.82
N LYS A 289 18.51 8.59 22.65
CA LYS A 289 19.44 8.21 21.56
C LYS A 289 18.96 6.92 20.93
N TYR A 290 18.91 6.89 19.61
CA TYR A 290 18.58 5.69 18.86
C TYR A 290 19.83 4.90 18.50
N VAL A 291 19.67 3.59 18.40
CA VAL A 291 20.67 2.68 17.83
C VAL A 291 20.17 2.36 16.40
N PRO A 292 20.80 2.91 15.35
CA PRO A 292 20.33 2.67 14.00
C PRO A 292 20.61 1.21 13.58
N GLU A 293 19.62 0.58 12.97
CA GLU A 293 19.69 -0.75 12.38
C GLU A 293 19.53 -0.71 10.85
N GLY A 294 19.82 0.44 10.24
CA GLY A 294 19.75 0.66 8.82
C GLY A 294 20.60 1.85 8.38
N VAL A 295 20.88 1.91 7.10
CA VAL A 295 21.66 2.98 6.48
C VAL A 295 20.82 3.76 5.47
N GLU A 296 21.29 4.95 5.14
CA GLU A 296 20.82 5.77 4.02
C GLU A 296 21.83 5.67 2.88
N GLY A 297 21.35 5.64 1.67
CA GLY A 297 22.20 5.46 0.51
C GLY A 297 21.50 5.81 -0.79
N ARG A 298 22.08 5.37 -1.89
CA ARG A 298 21.59 5.61 -3.23
C ARG A 298 21.43 4.29 -3.97
N VAL A 299 20.39 4.21 -4.77
CA VAL A 299 20.16 3.10 -5.71
C VAL A 299 20.24 3.62 -7.13
N HIS A 300 20.70 2.79 -8.06
CA HIS A 300 20.70 3.14 -9.47
C HIS A 300 19.28 3.47 -9.94
N TYR A 301 19.13 4.57 -10.67
CA TYR A 301 17.90 4.89 -11.38
C TYR A 301 17.65 3.83 -12.47
N ARG A 302 16.41 3.43 -12.64
CA ARG A 302 16.02 2.31 -13.53
C ARG A 302 14.88 2.69 -14.45
#